data_c09b98c2d260cb2c758f7d067bc9639f
#
_entry.id   c09b98c2d260cb2c758f7d067bc9639f
#
_cell.length_a   1.000
_cell.length_b   1.000
_cell.length_c   1.000
_cell.angle_alpha   90.00
_cell.angle_beta   90.00
_cell.angle_gamma   90.00
#
_symmetry.space_group_name_H-M   'P 1'
#
loop_
_entity.id
_entity.type
_entity.pdbx_description
1 polymer ?
#
loop_
_entity_poly.entity_id
_entity_poly.type
_entity_poly.pdbx_seq_one_letter_code
_entity_poly.pdbx_strand_id
1 'polypeptide(L)'
;MTIHFNNYAKKIGRKENSDWYQWKVFVDEEDDVLDQIKNVQYLLHPTFPNPLRLTDDRASKFALESSGWGSFIMYITVRFKKGNEEETQYFLDLGKEALIK
;
A
#
# COMPACT_ATOMS: atom_id res chain seq x y z
N MET A 1 12.12 -11.03 -10.14
CA MET A 1 10.77 -10.52 -10.48
C MET A 1 10.49 -9.28 -9.65
N THR A 2 10.13 -8.19 -10.29
CA THR A 2 9.82 -6.95 -9.60
C THR A 2 8.32 -6.83 -9.46
N ILE A 3 7.85 -6.71 -8.21
CA ILE A 3 6.43 -6.58 -7.93
C ILE A 3 6.04 -5.11 -8.05
N HIS A 4 4.97 -4.85 -8.78
CA HIS A 4 4.45 -3.50 -8.96
C HIS A 4 3.35 -3.23 -7.96
N PHE A 5 3.31 -1.99 -7.47
CA PHE A 5 2.30 -1.52 -6.55
C PHE A 5 1.56 -0.33 -7.15
N ASN A 6 0.35 -0.13 -6.69
CA ASN A 6 -0.44 1.02 -7.09
C ASN A 6 -1.26 1.46 -5.91
N ASN A 7 -1.81 2.66 -5.98
CA ASN A 7 -2.66 3.15 -4.91
C ASN A 7 -3.77 4.03 -5.48
N TYR A 8 -4.82 4.15 -4.69
CA TYR A 8 -5.88 5.14 -4.91
C TYR A 8 -5.98 6.00 -3.68
N ALA A 9 -6.46 7.22 -3.85
CA ALA A 9 -6.64 8.14 -2.75
C ALA A 9 -7.91 8.95 -2.98
N LYS A 10 -8.58 9.30 -1.89
CA LYS A 10 -9.81 10.07 -1.94
C LYS A 10 -9.76 11.12 -0.85
N LYS A 11 -9.97 12.37 -1.22
CA LYS A 11 -10.02 13.45 -0.24
C LYS A 11 -11.30 13.28 0.61
N ILE A 12 -11.12 13.23 1.92
CA ILE A 12 -12.25 13.02 2.83
C ILE A 12 -12.56 14.23 3.68
N GLY A 13 -11.74 15.27 3.62
CA GLY A 13 -12.03 16.48 4.36
C GLY A 13 -10.78 17.32 4.55
N ARG A 14 -10.94 18.31 5.42
CA ARG A 14 -9.85 19.20 5.77
C ARG A 14 -9.78 19.31 7.27
N LYS A 15 -8.57 19.21 7.80
CA LYS A 15 -8.36 19.20 9.23
C LYS A 15 -7.06 19.94 9.52
N GLU A 16 -7.12 20.91 10.44
CA GLU A 16 -5.94 21.69 10.84
C GLU A 16 -5.21 22.26 9.65
N ASN A 17 -5.97 22.83 8.70
CA ASN A 17 -5.43 23.48 7.48
C ASN A 17 -4.78 22.51 6.50
N SER A 18 -5.00 21.24 6.65
CA SER A 18 -4.49 20.22 5.74
C SER A 18 -5.61 19.40 5.16
N ASP A 19 -5.50 19.08 3.88
CA ASP A 19 -6.44 18.17 3.25
C ASP A 19 -6.13 16.75 3.72
N TRP A 20 -7.15 16.02 4.08
CA TRP A 20 -7.03 14.64 4.54
C TRP A 20 -7.55 13.70 3.48
N TYR A 21 -6.85 12.60 3.31
CA TYR A 21 -7.15 11.60 2.30
C TYR A 21 -7.25 10.23 2.93
N GLN A 22 -8.20 9.46 2.44
CA GLN A 22 -8.23 8.02 2.66
C GLN A 22 -7.55 7.38 1.46
N TRP A 23 -6.68 6.43 1.70
CA TRP A 23 -5.94 5.82 0.61
C TRP A 23 -5.83 4.31 0.79
N LYS A 24 -5.55 3.65 -0.33
CA LYS A 24 -5.40 2.22 -0.38
C LYS A 24 -4.25 1.91 -1.32
N VAL A 25 -3.27 1.15 -0.83
CA VAL A 25 -2.15 0.67 -1.63
C VAL A 25 -2.27 -0.84 -1.77
N PHE A 26 -1.86 -1.39 -2.91
CA PHE A 26 -2.05 -2.80 -3.18
C PHE A 26 -1.04 -3.30 -4.21
N VAL A 27 -0.92 -4.61 -4.32
CA VAL A 27 -0.10 -5.25 -5.34
C VAL A 27 -0.83 -5.20 -6.67
N ASP A 28 -0.22 -4.54 -7.66
CA ASP A 28 -0.82 -4.36 -8.98
C ASP A 28 -0.23 -5.39 -9.94
N GLU A 29 -0.69 -6.64 -9.81
CA GLU A 29 -0.20 -7.77 -10.59
C GLU A 29 -1.34 -8.74 -10.91
N GLU A 30 -1.07 -9.61 -11.86
CA GLU A 30 -2.04 -10.63 -12.26
C GLU A 30 -2.13 -11.75 -11.23
N ASP A 31 -3.17 -12.57 -11.35
CA ASP A 31 -3.46 -13.63 -10.38
C ASP A 31 -2.31 -14.62 -10.21
N ASP A 32 -1.63 -14.96 -11.30
CA ASP A 32 -0.54 -15.93 -11.22
C ASP A 32 0.63 -15.39 -10.40
N VAL A 33 0.85 -14.09 -10.41
CA VAL A 33 1.87 -13.46 -9.57
C VAL A 33 1.39 -13.41 -8.13
N LEU A 34 0.13 -13.00 -7.92
CA LEU A 34 -0.43 -12.94 -6.57
C LEU A 34 -0.37 -14.29 -5.87
N ASP A 35 -0.56 -15.36 -6.62
CA ASP A 35 -0.52 -16.71 -6.06
C ASP A 35 0.85 -17.11 -5.53
N GLN A 36 1.91 -16.42 -5.95
CA GLN A 36 3.27 -16.71 -5.49
C GLN A 36 3.63 -15.97 -4.22
N ILE A 37 2.81 -15.00 -3.81
CA ILE A 37 3.11 -14.14 -2.66
C ILE A 37 2.51 -14.75 -1.39
N LYS A 38 3.33 -14.82 -0.35
CA LYS A 38 2.89 -15.30 0.96
C LYS A 38 2.30 -14.16 1.78
N ASN A 39 3.03 -13.05 1.88
CA ASN A 39 2.53 -11.86 2.57
C ASN A 39 3.30 -10.63 2.11
N VAL A 40 2.77 -9.46 2.44
CA VAL A 40 3.39 -8.19 2.12
C VAL A 40 3.47 -7.36 3.39
N GLN A 41 4.63 -6.79 3.63
CA GLN A 41 4.89 -5.95 4.78
C GLN A 41 5.10 -4.52 4.31
N TYR A 42 4.31 -3.60 4.85
CA TYR A 42 4.41 -2.19 4.54
C TYR A 42 4.99 -1.45 5.75
N LEU A 43 6.05 -0.71 5.56
CA LEU A 43 6.59 0.16 6.60
C LEU A 43 6.25 1.60 6.25
N LEU A 44 5.36 2.19 7.05
CA LEU A 44 4.83 3.53 6.83
C LEU A 44 5.73 4.56 7.49
N HIS A 45 5.40 5.83 7.31
CA HIS A 45 6.12 6.92 7.98
C HIS A 45 6.00 6.76 9.50
N PRO A 46 7.05 7.11 10.25
CA PRO A 46 7.02 6.94 11.72
C PRO A 46 5.90 7.69 12.44
N THR A 47 5.29 8.69 11.79
CA THR A 47 4.17 9.41 12.40
C THR A 47 2.90 8.58 12.47
N PHE A 48 2.82 7.46 11.76
CA PHE A 48 1.64 6.59 11.84
C PHE A 48 1.70 5.72 13.09
N PRO A 49 0.56 5.51 13.77
CA PRO A 49 0.52 4.48 14.83
C PRO A 49 0.81 3.12 14.20
N ASN A 50 1.65 2.34 14.87
CA ASN A 50 2.02 1.02 14.38
C ASN A 50 2.42 1.07 12.89
N PRO A 51 3.54 1.73 12.56
CA PRO A 51 3.87 1.96 11.16
C PRO A 51 4.21 0.69 10.38
N LEU A 52 4.49 -0.40 11.06
CA LEU A 52 4.76 -1.67 10.40
C LEU A 52 3.46 -2.43 10.23
N ARG A 53 3.04 -2.64 8.98
CA ARG A 53 1.78 -3.29 8.67
C ARG A 53 2.03 -4.53 7.83
N LEU A 54 1.40 -5.63 8.22
CA LEU A 54 1.58 -6.91 7.53
C LEU A 54 0.22 -7.40 7.06
N THR A 55 0.15 -7.86 5.81
CA THR A 55 -1.07 -8.43 5.26
C THR A 55 -0.77 -9.71 4.49
N ASP A 56 -1.65 -10.70 4.67
CA ASP A 56 -1.62 -11.93 3.90
C ASP A 56 -2.91 -12.12 3.11
N ASP A 57 -3.68 -11.06 2.92
CA ASP A 57 -4.98 -11.12 2.29
C ASP A 57 -4.86 -11.01 0.77
N ARG A 58 -4.73 -12.16 0.12
CA ARG A 58 -4.61 -12.21 -1.33
C ARG A 58 -5.88 -11.70 -2.02
N ALA A 59 -7.04 -11.91 -1.42
CA ALA A 59 -8.31 -11.50 -2.05
C ALA A 59 -8.36 -10.00 -2.28
N SER A 60 -7.72 -9.21 -1.44
CA SER A 60 -7.65 -7.76 -1.60
C SER A 60 -6.40 -7.32 -2.36
N LYS A 61 -5.64 -8.26 -2.91
CA LYS A 61 -4.33 -8.01 -3.54
C LYS A 61 -3.34 -7.46 -2.52
N PHE A 62 -3.39 -7.99 -1.32
CA PHE A 62 -2.51 -7.58 -0.21
C PHE A 62 -2.61 -6.09 0.04
N ALA A 63 -3.84 -5.58 0.07
CA ALA A 63 -4.09 -4.16 0.21
C ALA A 63 -3.92 -3.68 1.64
N LEU A 64 -3.50 -2.43 1.75
CA LEU A 64 -3.44 -1.71 3.02
C LEU A 64 -4.22 -0.42 2.86
N GLU A 65 -5.14 -0.16 3.78
CA GLU A 65 -5.93 1.07 3.78
C GLU A 65 -5.59 1.88 5.01
N SER A 66 -5.49 3.19 4.83
CA SER A 66 -5.28 4.09 5.93
C SER A 66 -5.67 5.50 5.50
N SER A 67 -5.35 6.49 6.33
CA SER A 67 -5.66 7.88 6.00
C SER A 67 -4.57 8.79 6.53
N GLY A 68 -4.48 9.97 5.96
CA GLY A 68 -3.49 10.95 6.38
C GLY A 68 -3.54 12.19 5.50
N TRP A 69 -2.65 13.12 5.80
CA TRP A 69 -2.66 14.43 5.14
C TRP A 69 -1.50 14.63 4.16
N GLY A 70 -0.55 13.74 4.11
CA GLY A 70 0.61 13.92 3.24
C GLY A 70 1.06 12.66 2.55
N SER A 71 1.77 12.85 1.45
CA SER A 71 2.43 11.76 0.74
C SER A 71 3.73 11.42 1.43
N PHE A 72 4.17 10.19 1.25
CA PHE A 72 5.41 9.71 1.82
C PHE A 72 5.89 8.48 1.06
N ILE A 73 7.14 8.12 1.28
CA ILE A 73 7.69 6.89 0.72
C ILE A 73 7.49 5.78 1.73
N MET A 74 6.85 4.71 1.30
CA MET A 74 6.75 3.51 2.14
C MET A 74 7.73 2.46 1.65
N TYR A 75 8.24 1.68 2.59
CA TYR A 75 9.19 0.62 2.30
C TYR A 75 8.44 -0.69 2.36
N ILE A 76 8.52 -1.49 1.32
CA ILE A 76 7.67 -2.66 1.17
C ILE A 76 8.55 -3.90 1.05
N THR A 77 8.21 -4.92 1.83
CA THR A 77 8.86 -6.23 1.73
C THR A 77 7.81 -7.23 1.28
N VAL A 78 8.06 -7.84 0.12
CA VAL A 78 7.19 -8.89 -0.41
C VAL A 78 7.85 -10.22 -0.09
N ARG A 79 7.13 -11.10 0.60
CA ARG A 79 7.61 -12.43 0.92
C ARG A 79 6.90 -13.44 0.06
N PHE A 80 7.68 -14.26 -0.62
CA PHE A 80 7.15 -15.25 -1.55
C PHE A 80 7.03 -16.61 -0.87
N LYS A 81 6.11 -17.42 -1.36
CA LYS A 81 5.88 -18.75 -0.81
C LYS A 81 7.10 -19.64 -0.91
N LYS A 82 7.98 -19.37 -1.87
CA LYS A 82 9.24 -20.10 -2.01
C LYS A 82 10.24 -19.79 -0.92
N GLY A 83 10.05 -18.71 -0.18
CA GLY A 83 10.95 -18.31 0.90
C GLY A 83 11.82 -17.11 0.61
N ASN A 84 11.88 -16.66 -0.63
CA ASN A 84 12.66 -15.46 -0.96
C ASN A 84 11.85 -14.20 -0.66
N GLU A 85 12.55 -13.07 -0.62
CA GLU A 85 11.96 -11.77 -0.35
C GLU A 85 12.41 -10.77 -1.39
N GLU A 86 11.56 -9.77 -1.63
CA GLU A 86 11.88 -8.65 -2.49
C GLU A 86 11.54 -7.37 -1.74
N GLU A 87 12.49 -6.43 -1.69
CA GLU A 87 12.27 -5.14 -1.04
C GLU A 87 12.16 -4.05 -2.08
N THR A 88 11.23 -3.12 -1.87
CA THR A 88 11.05 -2.02 -2.79
C THR A 88 10.53 -0.80 -2.02
N GLN A 89 10.46 0.32 -2.72
CA GLN A 89 9.93 1.57 -2.17
C GLN A 89 8.78 2.00 -3.05
N TYR A 90 7.77 2.61 -2.44
CA TYR A 90 6.63 3.11 -3.17
C TYR A 90 6.25 4.49 -2.65
N PHE A 91 6.16 5.47 -3.54
CA PHE A 91 5.73 6.81 -3.18
C PHE A 91 4.20 6.87 -3.26
N LEU A 92 3.55 7.17 -2.15
CA LEU A 92 2.09 7.28 -2.09
C LEU A 92 1.64 8.51 -2.86
N ASP A 93 0.81 8.30 -3.87
CA ASP A 93 0.34 9.37 -4.74
C ASP A 93 -1.08 9.75 -4.37
N LEU A 94 -1.25 10.85 -3.64
CA LEU A 94 -2.56 11.30 -3.20
C LEU A 94 -3.39 11.91 -4.32
N GLY A 95 -2.80 12.12 -5.49
CA GLY A 95 -3.54 12.59 -6.65
C GLY A 95 -4.24 11.51 -7.45
N LYS A 96 -4.04 10.23 -7.09
CA LYS A 96 -4.65 9.12 -7.79
C LYS A 96 -6.01 8.80 -7.20
N GLU A 97 -7.03 9.48 -7.69
CA GLU A 97 -8.37 9.23 -7.21
C GLU A 97 -8.87 7.86 -7.66
N ALA A 98 -9.60 7.21 -6.76
CA ALA A 98 -10.19 5.93 -7.09
C ALA A 98 -11.27 6.13 -8.15
N LEU A 99 -11.18 5.35 -9.22
CA LEU A 99 -12.23 5.31 -10.22
C LEU A 99 -13.28 4.34 -9.75
N ILE A 100 -14.04 4.77 -8.77
CA ILE A 100 -15.02 3.91 -8.14
C ILE A 100 -16.18 3.68 -9.08
N LYS A 101 -16.55 2.46 -9.20
CA LYS A 101 -17.70 2.09 -9.99
C LYS A 101 -18.76 1.51 -9.11
#